data_8f7a3319578885fd5b4739c72b3a7332
#
_entry.id   8f7a3319578885fd5b4739c72b3a7332
#
_cell.length_a   1.000
_cell.length_b   1.000
_cell.length_c   1.000
_cell.angle_alpha   90.00
_cell.angle_beta   90.00
_cell.angle_gamma   90.00
#
_symmetry.space_group_name_H-M   'P 1'
#
loop_
_entity.id
_entity.type
_entity.pdbx_description
1 polymer ?
#
loop_
_entity_poly.entity_id
_entity_poly.type
_entity_poly.pdbx_seq_one_letter_code
_entity_poly.pdbx_strand_id
1 'polypeptide(L)'
;MAQLALDDWLAAHPDVVQIPGRDLFIIARYLIPMEATLAQGCLAAAGIPAVLADAHLMQADLLLAPALGGVRILVPSDFLQQSADVLAGLARGDYALDESFTDE
;
A
#
# COMPACT_ATOMS: atom_id res chain seq x y z
N MET A 1 -1.78 13.87 10.31
CA MET A 1 -0.68 13.40 11.17
C MET A 1 0.34 14.52 11.32
N ALA A 2 0.71 14.82 12.55
CA ALA A 2 1.72 15.85 12.78
C ALA A 2 3.09 15.39 12.28
N GLN A 3 3.96 16.32 11.94
CA GLN A 3 5.24 15.98 11.33
C GLN A 3 6.08 15.08 12.25
N LEU A 4 6.12 15.37 13.55
CA LEU A 4 6.89 14.52 14.46
C LEU A 4 6.29 13.12 14.56
N ALA A 5 4.97 13.03 14.59
CA ALA A 5 4.32 11.72 14.63
C ALA A 5 4.57 10.95 13.34
N LEU A 6 4.60 11.67 12.21
CA LEU A 6 4.90 11.03 10.94
C LEU A 6 6.32 10.48 10.92
N ASP A 7 7.27 11.28 11.39
CA ASP A 7 8.67 10.83 11.42
C ASP A 7 8.83 9.60 12.30
N ASP A 8 8.17 9.58 13.46
CA ASP A 8 8.23 8.44 14.34
C ASP A 8 7.59 7.22 13.69
N TRP A 9 6.45 7.41 13.03
CA TRP A 9 5.75 6.32 12.37
C TRP A 9 6.62 5.71 11.28
N LEU A 10 7.26 6.57 10.46
CA LEU A 10 8.11 6.09 9.38
C LEU A 10 9.33 5.37 9.91
N ALA A 11 9.87 5.81 11.03
CA ALA A 11 11.02 5.13 11.63
C ALA A 11 10.65 3.71 12.06
N ALA A 12 9.41 3.51 12.47
CA ALA A 12 8.92 2.19 12.87
C ALA A 12 8.51 1.34 11.67
N HIS A 13 8.40 1.93 10.49
CA HIS A 13 7.96 1.23 9.28
C HIS A 13 8.95 1.50 8.14
N PRO A 14 10.14 0.92 8.22
CA PRO A 14 11.21 1.26 7.27
C PRO A 14 10.92 0.86 5.83
N ASP A 15 9.94 -0.01 5.62
CA ASP A 15 9.58 -0.43 4.26
C ASP A 15 8.73 0.60 3.54
N VAL A 16 8.20 1.57 4.24
CA VAL A 16 7.35 2.61 3.65
C VAL A 16 8.24 3.72 3.13
N VAL A 17 8.07 4.07 1.86
CA VAL A 17 8.92 5.02 1.17
C VAL A 17 8.07 6.16 0.63
N GLN A 18 8.48 7.39 0.91
CA GLN A 18 7.80 8.57 0.38
C GLN A 18 8.24 8.84 -1.04
N ILE A 19 7.27 9.18 -1.89
CA ILE A 19 7.58 9.66 -3.23
C ILE A 19 8.08 11.09 -3.10
N PRO A 20 9.28 11.40 -3.62
CA PRO A 20 9.85 12.73 -3.45
C PRO A 20 8.92 13.82 -3.98
N GLY A 21 8.74 14.86 -3.17
CA GLY A 21 7.97 16.02 -3.55
C GLY A 21 6.46 15.83 -3.53
N ARG A 22 5.97 14.70 -3.02
CA ARG A 22 4.54 14.43 -2.99
C ARG A 22 4.14 13.87 -1.64
N ASP A 23 2.86 14.06 -1.29
CA ASP A 23 2.29 13.45 -0.10
C ASP A 23 1.74 12.09 -0.46
N LEU A 24 2.60 11.24 -0.99
CA LEU A 24 2.26 9.88 -1.34
C LEU A 24 3.36 8.96 -0.84
N PHE A 25 2.94 7.86 -0.23
CA PHE A 25 3.86 6.91 0.35
C PHE A 25 3.58 5.52 -0.18
N ILE A 26 4.62 4.79 -0.56
CA ILE A 26 4.49 3.41 -0.98
C ILE A 26 4.27 2.58 0.28
N ILE A 27 3.05 2.13 0.48
CA ILE A 27 2.69 1.38 1.68
C ILE A 27 2.82 -0.14 1.46
N ALA A 28 2.79 -0.59 0.22
CA ALA A 28 2.89 -2.01 -0.09
C ALA A 28 3.31 -2.22 -1.53
N ARG A 29 3.87 -3.39 -1.78
CA ARG A 29 4.29 -3.82 -3.11
C ARG A 29 3.81 -5.23 -3.34
N TYR A 30 3.32 -5.51 -4.54
CA TYR A 30 2.84 -6.83 -4.90
C TYR A 30 3.41 -7.23 -6.25
N LEU A 31 3.93 -8.43 -6.32
CA LEU A 31 4.43 -8.94 -7.61
C LEU A 31 3.30 -9.41 -8.51
N ILE A 32 2.19 -9.78 -7.92
CA ILE A 32 1.03 -10.27 -8.66
C ILE A 32 0.00 -9.15 -8.73
N PRO A 33 -0.31 -8.66 -9.95
CA PRO A 33 -1.23 -7.51 -10.08
C PRO A 33 -2.60 -7.75 -9.46
N MET A 34 -3.10 -8.96 -9.49
CA MET A 34 -4.40 -9.24 -8.90
C MET A 34 -4.39 -9.03 -7.40
N GLU A 35 -3.28 -9.37 -6.74
CA GLU A 35 -3.16 -9.13 -5.32
C GLU A 35 -3.15 -7.64 -5.01
N ALA A 36 -2.48 -6.86 -5.87
CA ALA A 36 -2.48 -5.41 -5.69
C ALA A 36 -3.88 -4.84 -5.85
N THR A 37 -4.64 -5.32 -6.83
CA THR A 37 -6.00 -4.88 -7.04
C THR A 37 -6.89 -5.21 -5.85
N LEU A 38 -6.73 -6.40 -5.30
CA LEU A 38 -7.49 -6.80 -4.11
C LEU A 38 -7.15 -5.90 -2.93
N ALA A 39 -5.87 -5.64 -2.71
CA ALA A 39 -5.44 -4.78 -1.62
C ALA A 39 -5.99 -3.37 -1.78
N GLN A 40 -5.95 -2.83 -3.00
CA GLN A 40 -6.52 -1.52 -3.25
C GLN A 40 -8.01 -1.51 -2.96
N GLY A 41 -8.72 -2.57 -3.36
CA GLY A 41 -10.14 -2.67 -3.08
C GLY A 41 -10.44 -2.66 -1.59
N CYS A 42 -9.64 -3.34 -0.80
CA CYS A 42 -9.81 -3.34 0.65
C CYS A 42 -9.58 -1.94 1.22
N LEU A 43 -8.58 -1.24 0.73
CA LEU A 43 -8.31 0.12 1.18
C LEU A 43 -9.43 1.06 0.79
N ALA A 44 -9.92 0.94 -0.45
CA ALA A 44 -11.04 1.77 -0.90
C ALA A 44 -12.28 1.53 -0.08
N ALA A 45 -12.54 0.28 0.27
CA ALA A 45 -13.70 -0.05 1.09
C ALA A 45 -13.59 0.55 2.49
N ALA A 46 -12.38 0.79 2.95
CA ALA A 46 -12.16 1.44 4.24
C ALA A 46 -12.11 2.97 4.13
N GLY A 47 -12.38 3.51 2.95
CA GLY A 47 -12.40 4.96 2.76
C GLY A 47 -11.03 5.57 2.53
N ILE A 48 -10.04 4.76 2.18
CA ILE A 48 -8.67 5.23 2.00
C ILE A 48 -8.42 5.48 0.50
N PRO A 49 -7.97 6.68 0.13
CA PRO A 49 -7.65 6.97 -1.27
C PRO A 49 -6.30 6.34 -1.62
N ALA A 50 -6.34 5.15 -2.18
CA ALA A 50 -5.14 4.41 -2.55
C ALA A 50 -4.98 4.39 -4.05
N VAL A 51 -3.74 4.57 -4.51
CA VAL A 51 -3.41 4.61 -5.93
C VAL A 51 -2.51 3.43 -6.26
N LEU A 52 -2.80 2.76 -7.35
CA LEU A 52 -1.89 1.73 -7.88
C LEU A 52 -0.90 2.38 -8.83
N ALA A 53 0.35 2.00 -8.69
CA ALA A 53 1.39 2.44 -9.60
C ALA A 53 2.27 1.25 -9.93
N ASP A 54 2.29 0.86 -11.19
CA ASP A 54 3.15 -0.24 -11.60
C ASP A 54 4.51 0.28 -12.03
N ALA A 55 5.40 -0.64 -12.39
CA ALA A 55 6.74 -0.25 -12.79
C ALA A 55 6.72 0.70 -13.98
N HIS A 56 5.72 0.56 -14.84
CA HIS A 56 5.60 1.42 -16.01
C HIS A 56 5.30 2.85 -15.60
N LEU A 57 4.35 3.04 -14.68
CA LEU A 57 4.03 4.38 -14.17
C LEU A 57 5.17 4.97 -13.38
N MET A 58 5.97 4.12 -12.75
CA MET A 58 7.10 4.56 -11.96
C MET A 58 8.36 4.75 -12.80
N GLN A 59 8.24 4.67 -14.08
CA GLN A 59 9.39 4.69 -14.97
C GLN A 59 10.19 5.98 -14.86
N ALA A 60 9.54 7.07 -14.51
CA ALA A 60 10.24 8.33 -14.32
C ALA A 60 11.25 8.26 -13.17
N ASP A 61 11.07 7.33 -12.27
CA ASP A 61 11.99 7.11 -11.17
C ASP A 61 12.79 5.85 -11.45
N LEU A 62 13.84 6.01 -12.22
CA LEU A 62 14.63 4.89 -12.69
C LEU A 62 15.34 4.15 -11.58
N LEU A 63 15.51 4.78 -10.43
CA LEU A 63 16.18 4.14 -9.32
C LEU A 63 15.30 3.12 -8.64
N LEU A 64 13.99 3.36 -8.60
CA LEU A 64 13.07 2.48 -7.91
C LEU A 64 12.48 1.42 -8.80
N ALA A 65 12.06 1.81 -10.00
CA ALA A 65 11.28 0.92 -10.84
C ALA A 65 11.97 -0.39 -11.17
N PRO A 66 13.21 -0.38 -11.64
CA PRO A 66 13.86 -1.64 -12.02
C PRO A 66 14.17 -2.53 -10.84
N ALA A 67 14.45 -1.94 -9.70
CA ALA A 67 14.88 -2.71 -8.55
C ALA A 67 13.73 -3.41 -7.86
N LEU A 68 12.56 -2.79 -7.86
CA LEU A 68 11.45 -3.29 -7.07
C LEU A 68 10.48 -4.16 -7.86
N GLY A 69 10.27 -3.83 -9.13
CA GLY A 69 9.31 -4.58 -9.93
C GLY A 69 7.90 -4.49 -9.35
N GLY A 70 6.95 -5.13 -10.02
CA GLY A 70 5.61 -5.28 -9.49
C GLY A 70 4.79 -4.02 -9.42
N VAL A 71 3.72 -4.09 -8.65
CA VAL A 71 2.75 -3.01 -8.49
C VAL A 71 2.87 -2.44 -7.08
N ARG A 72 2.86 -1.13 -6.99
CA ARG A 72 2.97 -0.43 -5.71
C ARG A 72 1.65 0.22 -5.36
N ILE A 73 1.35 0.24 -4.07
CA ILE A 73 0.16 0.92 -3.56
C ILE A 73 0.64 2.14 -2.80
N LEU A 74 0.08 3.30 -3.17
CA LEU A 74 0.46 4.57 -2.57
C LEU A 74 -0.72 5.20 -1.87
N VAL A 75 -0.47 5.77 -0.69
CA VAL A 75 -1.50 6.46 0.09
C VAL A 75 -0.92 7.76 0.63
N PRO A 76 -1.79 8.77 0.90
CA PRO A 76 -1.34 10.00 1.54
C PRO A 76 -0.97 9.76 3.01
N SER A 77 -0.20 10.69 3.57
CA SER A 77 0.30 10.55 4.93
C SER A 77 -0.80 10.38 5.97
N ASP A 78 -1.95 11.02 5.76
CA ASP A 78 -3.04 10.96 6.74
C ASP A 78 -3.62 9.56 6.87
N PHE A 79 -3.34 8.68 5.93
CA PHE A 79 -3.93 7.35 5.92
C PHE A 79 -2.92 6.24 6.16
N LEU A 80 -1.70 6.59 6.56
CA LEU A 80 -0.65 5.57 6.71
C LEU A 80 -1.00 4.51 7.73
N GLN A 81 -1.38 4.91 8.93
CA GLN A 81 -1.69 3.94 9.98
C GLN A 81 -2.91 3.10 9.60
N GLN A 82 -3.94 3.74 9.12
CA GLN A 82 -5.15 3.03 8.74
C GLN A 82 -4.86 2.04 7.61
N SER A 83 -4.05 2.46 6.64
CA SER A 83 -3.66 1.58 5.53
C SER A 83 -2.87 0.38 6.03
N ALA A 84 -1.93 0.61 6.92
CA ALA A 84 -1.13 -0.47 7.47
C ALA A 84 -2.02 -1.47 8.20
N ASP A 85 -3.01 -0.99 8.93
CA ASP A 85 -3.93 -1.86 9.65
C ASP A 85 -4.77 -2.71 8.70
N VAL A 86 -5.28 -2.09 7.64
CA VAL A 86 -6.09 -2.82 6.65
C VAL A 86 -5.25 -3.89 5.95
N LEU A 87 -4.04 -3.53 5.55
CA LEU A 87 -3.19 -4.47 4.84
C LEU A 87 -2.71 -5.60 5.75
N ALA A 88 -2.49 -5.32 7.03
CA ALA A 88 -2.17 -6.37 7.97
C ALA A 88 -3.33 -7.35 8.13
N GLY A 89 -4.56 -6.83 8.15
CA GLY A 89 -5.74 -7.67 8.19
C GLY A 89 -5.86 -8.53 6.95
N LEU A 90 -5.57 -7.96 5.78
CA LEU A 90 -5.60 -8.72 4.54
C LEU A 90 -4.57 -9.85 4.58
N ALA A 91 -3.38 -9.55 5.05
CA ALA A 91 -2.32 -10.55 5.13
C ALA A 91 -2.67 -11.68 6.09
N ARG A 92 -3.45 -11.38 7.15
CA ARG A 92 -3.91 -12.40 8.08
C ARG A 92 -5.07 -13.22 7.54
N GLY A 93 -5.64 -12.82 6.41
CA GLY A 93 -6.79 -13.51 5.86
C GLY A 93 -8.13 -12.98 6.35
N ASP A 94 -8.14 -11.83 7.06
CA ASP A 94 -9.39 -11.27 7.57
C ASP A 94 -10.37 -10.94 6.46
N TYR A 95 -9.85 -10.67 5.27
CA TYR A 95 -10.66 -10.30 4.13
C TYR A 95 -10.73 -11.40 3.09
N ALA A 96 -10.29 -12.60 3.43
CA ALA A 96 -10.32 -13.71 2.48
C ALA A 96 -11.76 -14.10 2.20
N LEU A 97 -12.12 -14.04 0.93
CA LEU A 97 -13.49 -14.33 0.54
C LEU A 97 -13.74 -15.83 0.38
N ASP A 98 -12.71 -16.55 -0.04
CA ASP A 98 -12.87 -17.96 -0.37
C ASP A 98 -13.30 -18.77 0.84
N GLU A 99 -12.81 -18.47 2.01
CA GLU A 99 -13.18 -19.22 3.20
C GLU A 99 -14.66 -19.11 3.51
N SER A 100 -15.20 -17.91 3.39
CA SER A 100 -16.61 -17.70 3.68
C SER A 100 -17.49 -18.34 2.64
N PHE A 101 -17.04 -18.33 1.42
CA PHE A 101 -17.88 -18.77 0.30
C PHE A 101 -17.81 -20.27 0.08
N THR A 102 -16.65 -20.85 0.33
CA THR A 102 -16.50 -22.27 0.07
C THR A 102 -17.19 -23.12 1.10
N ASP A 103 -17.48 -22.59 2.23
CA ASP A 103 -18.19 -23.30 3.28
C ASP A 103 -19.65 -23.51 2.97
N GLU A 104 -20.16 -22.82 2.00
CA GLU A 104 -21.58 -22.85 1.66
C GLU A 104 -22.06 -24.14 1.05
#